data_a979064f01d013c44eb81155aec84981
#
_entry.id   a979064f01d013c44eb81155aec84981
#
_cell.length_a   1.000
_cell.length_b   1.000
_cell.length_c   1.000
_cell.angle_alpha   90.00
_cell.angle_beta   90.00
_cell.angle_gamma   90.00
#
_symmetry.space_group_name_H-M   'P 1'
#
loop_
_entity.id
_entity.type
_entity.pdbx_description
1 polymer ?
#
loop_
_entity_poly.entity_id
_entity_poly.type
_entity_poly.pdbx_seq_one_letter_code
_entity_poly.pdbx_strand_id
1 'polypeptide(L)'
;MPTAGFTLPDRRTLLRLAGLATLSAAGLGDPAARAADAAPEPKVWRELDQPELDRSFDLPAAAPNFREVTRRWALNSDQARAALGPPRRLSYGPSAAEALDWYPTAQPHAPVHVFIHGGAFNLEQAAHFGFIAEAFVRAGVHFVALDFARARDVGGDVRVLLAQVRQAVAWVRRNAAGLGAEGGRLFVSGHSSGAELAARVALTDWERDHRLPADTVKGTLCCSGVYDMAALRLAAAGRGFLLGPAVEEELSIVRQAGRLQSRLLLAHGSAETPAFRIGARDLAAELARQGRDAALRVAEGYNHFEVVETLANPYGVLGREMLHMILGA
;
A
#
# COMPACT_ATOMS: atom_id res chain seq x y z
N MET A 1 -40.82 18.03 30.87
CA MET A 1 -40.71 18.39 29.43
C MET A 1 -40.94 17.12 28.63
N PRO A 2 -42.01 17.02 27.79
CA PRO A 2 -42.50 15.72 27.31
C PRO A 2 -41.73 15.18 26.11
N THR A 3 -41.58 13.88 26.09
CA THR A 3 -41.06 13.04 25.04
C THR A 3 -42.02 12.94 23.86
N ALA A 4 -41.60 13.33 22.68
CA ALA A 4 -42.41 13.16 21.45
C ALA A 4 -42.25 11.71 20.96
N GLY A 5 -43.34 10.94 21.03
CA GLY A 5 -43.46 9.62 20.45
C GLY A 5 -43.73 9.70 18.94
N PHE A 6 -42.94 8.96 18.14
CA PHE A 6 -43.18 8.71 16.72
C PHE A 6 -44.17 7.55 16.59
N THR A 7 -45.36 7.80 16.08
CA THR A 7 -46.36 6.79 15.68
C THR A 7 -46.15 6.40 14.21
N LEU A 8 -46.02 5.10 13.96
CA LEU A 8 -45.99 4.51 12.61
C LEU A 8 -47.41 4.52 12.00
N PRO A 9 -47.59 4.78 10.68
CA PRO A 9 -48.91 4.75 10.03
C PRO A 9 -49.43 3.32 9.83
N ASP A 10 -50.74 3.15 10.02
CA ASP A 10 -51.50 1.92 9.95
C ASP A 10 -51.49 1.27 8.56
N ARG A 11 -51.45 -0.07 8.55
CA ARG A 11 -51.37 -0.97 7.38
C ARG A 11 -52.59 -0.92 6.43
N ARG A 12 -53.59 -0.10 6.71
CA ARG A 12 -54.84 -0.04 5.91
C ARG A 12 -54.91 1.04 4.84
N THR A 13 -53.92 1.91 4.72
CA THR A 13 -53.91 3.03 3.75
C THR A 13 -53.20 2.72 2.44
N LEU A 14 -52.66 1.52 2.24
CA LEU A 14 -51.91 1.13 1.01
C LEU A 14 -52.71 0.30 0.01
N LEU A 15 -54.02 0.18 0.12
CA LEU A 15 -54.86 -0.65 -0.76
C LEU A 15 -55.98 0.14 -1.45
N ARG A 16 -55.73 1.29 -2.06
CA ARG A 16 -56.68 1.91 -3.03
C ARG A 16 -55.93 2.78 -4.03
N LEU A 17 -55.32 2.19 -5.05
CA LEU A 17 -55.06 2.76 -6.38
C LEU A 17 -54.68 1.65 -7.35
N ALA A 18 -55.65 0.77 -7.65
CA ALA A 18 -55.57 -0.11 -8.81
C ALA A 18 -56.40 0.54 -9.94
N GLY A 19 -55.74 1.39 -10.73
CA GLY A 19 -56.28 1.91 -11.99
C GLY A 19 -55.84 1.01 -13.13
N LEU A 20 -56.80 0.51 -13.91
CA LEU A 20 -56.59 -0.28 -15.12
C LEU A 20 -55.66 0.45 -16.11
N ALA A 21 -54.50 -0.14 -16.42
CA ALA A 21 -53.75 0.18 -17.61
C ALA A 21 -53.72 -1.07 -18.49
N THR A 22 -54.27 -0.98 -19.66
CA THR A 22 -54.29 -1.99 -20.72
C THR A 22 -52.85 -2.30 -21.13
N LEU A 23 -52.42 -3.55 -20.93
CA LEU A 23 -51.14 -4.06 -21.41
C LEU A 23 -51.19 -4.22 -22.94
N SER A 24 -50.49 -3.34 -23.66
CA SER A 24 -49.99 -3.65 -25.00
C SER A 24 -48.80 -4.58 -24.85
N ALA A 25 -48.93 -5.82 -25.31
CA ALA A 25 -47.85 -6.77 -25.43
C ALA A 25 -46.85 -6.33 -26.52
N ALA A 26 -45.92 -5.45 -26.18
CA ALA A 26 -44.74 -5.22 -27.00
C ALA A 26 -43.57 -6.02 -26.36
N GLY A 27 -43.04 -6.95 -27.17
CA GLY A 27 -42.04 -7.96 -26.85
C GLY A 27 -41.07 -7.68 -25.68
N LEU A 28 -41.26 -8.43 -24.60
CA LEU A 28 -40.24 -8.61 -23.57
C LEU A 28 -39.16 -9.54 -24.17
N GLY A 29 -38.19 -8.91 -24.85
CA GLY A 29 -36.95 -9.60 -25.19
C GLY A 29 -36.26 -10.03 -23.90
N ASP A 30 -35.82 -11.25 -23.83
CA ASP A 30 -35.11 -11.89 -22.74
C ASP A 30 -33.96 -10.97 -22.26
N PRO A 31 -33.90 -10.55 -20.97
CA PRO A 31 -32.80 -9.75 -20.47
C PRO A 31 -31.44 -10.46 -20.60
N ALA A 32 -31.40 -11.80 -20.68
CA ALA A 32 -30.21 -12.58 -20.96
C ALA A 32 -29.70 -12.40 -22.40
N ALA A 33 -30.62 -12.22 -23.39
CA ALA A 33 -30.26 -12.00 -24.79
C ALA A 33 -29.68 -10.58 -25.05
N ARG A 34 -30.02 -9.58 -24.21
CA ARG A 34 -29.46 -8.20 -24.33
C ARG A 34 -28.04 -8.08 -23.78
N ALA A 35 -27.62 -8.99 -22.89
CA ALA A 35 -26.26 -9.01 -22.36
C ALA A 35 -25.25 -9.65 -23.33
N ALA A 36 -25.72 -10.42 -24.34
CA ALA A 36 -24.86 -11.14 -25.27
C ALA A 36 -24.39 -10.32 -26.49
N ASP A 37 -24.98 -9.16 -26.77
CA ASP A 37 -24.70 -8.34 -27.96
C ASP A 37 -24.01 -6.99 -27.67
N ALA A 38 -23.61 -6.73 -26.43
CA ALA A 38 -22.81 -5.55 -26.14
C ALA A 38 -21.38 -5.76 -26.64
N ALA A 39 -20.92 -4.95 -27.59
CA ALA A 39 -19.53 -4.94 -28.00
C ALA A 39 -18.64 -4.80 -26.76
N PRO A 40 -17.51 -5.52 -26.69
CA PRO A 40 -16.62 -5.41 -25.54
C PRO A 40 -16.20 -3.95 -25.32
N GLU A 41 -16.29 -3.49 -24.07
CA GLU A 41 -15.88 -2.13 -23.74
C GLU A 41 -14.39 -1.92 -24.09
N PRO A 42 -14.04 -0.71 -24.57
CA PRO A 42 -12.64 -0.43 -24.92
C PRO A 42 -11.76 -0.52 -23.68
N LYS A 43 -10.58 -1.10 -23.83
CA LYS A 43 -9.60 -1.18 -22.75
C LYS A 43 -9.02 0.20 -22.50
N VAL A 44 -9.00 0.62 -21.23
CA VAL A 44 -8.52 1.96 -20.80
C VAL A 44 -7.14 1.90 -20.18
N TRP A 45 -6.79 0.76 -19.56
CA TRP A 45 -5.46 0.52 -19.01
C TRP A 45 -5.11 -0.95 -19.12
N ARG A 46 -4.05 -1.26 -19.87
CA ARG A 46 -3.66 -2.65 -20.16
C ARG A 46 -4.85 -3.44 -20.72
N GLU A 47 -5.07 -4.63 -20.15
CA GLU A 47 -6.20 -5.50 -20.50
C GLU A 47 -7.53 -5.13 -19.83
N LEU A 48 -7.57 -4.07 -19.01
CA LEU A 48 -8.75 -3.68 -18.22
C LEU A 48 -9.59 -2.60 -18.93
N ASP A 49 -10.90 -2.79 -18.98
CA ASP A 49 -11.86 -1.72 -19.28
C ASP A 49 -12.13 -0.85 -18.04
N GLN A 50 -12.94 0.21 -18.20
CA GLN A 50 -13.17 1.15 -17.10
C GLN A 50 -13.83 0.49 -15.88
N PRO A 51 -14.91 -0.32 -16.00
CA PRO A 51 -15.47 -1.02 -14.87
C PRO A 51 -14.49 -1.99 -14.17
N GLU A 52 -13.66 -2.70 -14.92
CA GLU A 52 -12.65 -3.62 -14.37
C GLU A 52 -11.57 -2.85 -13.61
N LEU A 53 -11.12 -1.73 -14.17
CA LEU A 53 -10.14 -0.87 -13.55
C LEU A 53 -10.68 -0.26 -12.25
N ASP A 54 -11.90 0.28 -12.26
CA ASP A 54 -12.53 0.86 -11.08
C ASP A 54 -12.72 -0.19 -9.97
N ARG A 55 -13.22 -1.39 -10.31
CA ARG A 55 -13.34 -2.51 -9.36
C ARG A 55 -11.98 -2.96 -8.80
N SER A 56 -10.91 -2.80 -9.55
CA SER A 56 -9.57 -3.17 -9.07
C SER A 56 -9.12 -2.33 -7.88
N PHE A 57 -9.67 -1.14 -7.69
CA PHE A 57 -9.38 -0.26 -6.55
C PHE A 57 -10.43 -0.33 -5.43
N ASP A 58 -11.52 -1.10 -5.61
CA ASP A 58 -12.47 -1.38 -4.53
C ASP A 58 -12.00 -2.60 -3.72
N LEU A 59 -10.91 -2.40 -2.99
CA LEU A 59 -10.24 -3.46 -2.21
C LEU A 59 -11.12 -4.06 -1.11
N PRO A 60 -11.97 -3.28 -0.38
CA PRO A 60 -12.91 -3.84 0.57
C PRO A 60 -13.93 -4.80 -0.06
N ALA A 61 -14.43 -4.51 -1.26
CA ALA A 61 -15.34 -5.41 -1.96
C ALA A 61 -14.63 -6.68 -2.44
N ALA A 62 -13.35 -6.57 -2.83
CA ALA A 62 -12.54 -7.70 -3.27
C ALA A 62 -12.03 -8.60 -2.13
N ALA A 63 -12.06 -8.12 -0.89
CA ALA A 63 -11.60 -8.85 0.31
C ALA A 63 -12.70 -8.83 1.39
N PRO A 64 -13.67 -9.76 1.38
CA PRO A 64 -14.81 -9.74 2.30
C PRO A 64 -14.43 -9.73 3.79
N ASN A 65 -13.24 -10.25 4.12
CA ASN A 65 -12.70 -10.31 5.49
C ASN A 65 -11.81 -9.11 5.85
N PHE A 66 -11.80 -8.01 5.05
CA PHE A 66 -10.87 -6.91 5.28
C PHE A 66 -11.01 -6.27 6.67
N ARG A 67 -12.24 -6.19 7.22
CA ARG A 67 -12.50 -5.61 8.54
C ARG A 67 -11.88 -6.43 9.66
N GLU A 68 -11.97 -7.75 9.56
CA GLU A 68 -11.36 -8.68 10.51
C GLU A 68 -9.84 -8.61 10.44
N VAL A 69 -9.29 -8.53 9.23
CA VAL A 69 -7.85 -8.44 9.02
C VAL A 69 -7.29 -7.12 9.57
N THR A 70 -7.88 -5.98 9.22
CA THR A 70 -7.41 -4.66 9.69
C THR A 70 -7.59 -4.49 11.21
N ARG A 71 -8.67 -5.04 11.79
CA ARG A 71 -8.82 -5.11 13.25
C ARG A 71 -7.71 -5.97 13.89
N ARG A 72 -7.35 -7.08 13.26
CA ARG A 72 -6.27 -7.96 13.74
C ARG A 72 -4.92 -7.25 13.70
N TRP A 73 -4.63 -6.40 12.69
CA TRP A 73 -3.42 -5.57 12.68
C TRP A 73 -3.30 -4.70 13.94
N ALA A 74 -4.38 -4.02 14.32
CA ALA A 74 -4.39 -3.18 15.50
C ALA A 74 -4.14 -4.00 16.77
N LEU A 75 -4.86 -5.12 16.96
CA LEU A 75 -4.71 -6.01 18.11
C LEU A 75 -3.32 -6.61 18.21
N ASN A 76 -2.77 -7.11 17.09
CA ASN A 76 -1.42 -7.67 17.06
C ASN A 76 -0.35 -6.60 17.29
N SER A 77 -0.61 -5.34 16.87
CA SER A 77 0.28 -4.22 17.16
C SER A 77 0.29 -3.88 18.66
N ASP A 78 -0.86 -3.96 19.34
CA ASP A 78 -0.92 -3.81 20.79
C ASP A 78 -0.16 -4.94 21.51
N GLN A 79 -0.29 -6.18 21.04
CA GLN A 79 0.45 -7.33 21.57
C GLN A 79 1.97 -7.18 21.35
N ALA A 80 2.39 -6.73 20.18
CA ALA A 80 3.82 -6.47 19.89
C ALA A 80 4.37 -5.38 20.83
N ARG A 81 3.62 -4.30 21.06
CA ARG A 81 4.00 -3.26 22.04
C ARG A 81 4.08 -3.79 23.47
N ALA A 82 3.17 -4.69 23.85
CA ALA A 82 3.24 -5.34 25.16
C ALA A 82 4.47 -6.26 25.31
N ALA A 83 4.85 -6.96 24.23
CA ALA A 83 5.97 -7.90 24.22
C ALA A 83 7.35 -7.20 24.11
N LEU A 84 7.47 -6.12 23.34
CA LEU A 84 8.71 -5.42 23.06
C LEU A 84 8.91 -4.15 23.89
N GLY A 85 7.88 -3.68 24.57
CA GLY A 85 7.78 -2.33 25.10
C GLY A 85 7.30 -1.32 24.04
N PRO A 86 6.88 -0.11 24.46
CA PRO A 86 6.44 0.93 23.56
C PRO A 86 7.60 1.38 22.64
N PRO A 87 7.31 1.69 21.36
CA PRO A 87 8.33 2.25 20.49
C PRO A 87 8.78 3.63 20.97
N ARG A 88 10.00 4.01 20.59
CA ARG A 88 10.44 5.41 20.71
C ARG A 88 9.81 6.20 19.58
N ARG A 89 8.90 7.11 19.92
CA ARG A 89 8.35 8.07 18.94
C ARG A 89 9.33 9.18 18.68
N LEU A 90 9.81 9.32 17.43
CA LEU A 90 10.83 10.29 17.03
C LEU A 90 10.32 11.12 15.86
N SER A 91 10.58 12.44 15.88
CA SER A 91 10.26 13.34 14.78
C SER A 91 11.43 13.39 13.79
N TYR A 92 11.14 13.30 12.50
CA TYR A 92 12.13 13.45 11.44
C TYR A 92 11.94 14.75 10.64
N GLY A 93 10.87 15.52 10.92
CA GLY A 93 10.53 16.77 10.28
C GLY A 93 9.69 17.67 11.19
N PRO A 94 9.27 18.86 10.70
CA PRO A 94 8.63 19.89 11.51
C PRO A 94 7.14 19.65 11.80
N SER A 95 6.43 18.87 10.98
CA SER A 95 5.00 18.62 11.18
C SER A 95 4.75 17.42 12.10
N ALA A 96 3.58 17.37 12.73
CA ALA A 96 3.20 16.24 13.59
C ALA A 96 3.12 14.90 12.84
N ALA A 97 2.86 14.94 11.53
CA ALA A 97 2.84 13.75 10.69
C ALA A 97 4.25 13.23 10.35
N GLU A 98 5.27 14.09 10.46
CA GLU A 98 6.66 13.72 10.16
C GLU A 98 7.34 13.06 11.37
N ALA A 99 6.83 11.90 11.74
CA ALA A 99 7.31 11.13 12.88
C ALA A 99 7.43 9.63 12.52
N LEU A 100 8.13 8.89 13.35
CA LEU A 100 8.32 7.46 13.19
C LEU A 100 8.30 6.75 14.54
N ASP A 101 7.88 5.48 14.52
CA ASP A 101 7.95 4.56 15.65
C ASP A 101 9.19 3.68 15.51
N TRP A 102 10.15 3.85 16.41
CA TRP A 102 11.39 3.09 16.45
C TRP A 102 11.31 1.98 17.48
N TYR A 103 11.39 0.72 17.02
CA TYR A 103 11.47 -0.49 17.84
C TYR A 103 12.92 -0.98 17.88
N PRO A 104 13.66 -0.77 18.99
CA PRO A 104 15.07 -1.17 19.08
C PRO A 104 15.22 -2.67 19.28
N THR A 105 16.28 -3.25 18.71
CA THR A 105 16.84 -4.52 19.16
C THR A 105 18.00 -4.29 20.12
N ALA A 106 18.32 -5.28 20.96
CA ALA A 106 19.48 -5.25 21.84
C ALA A 106 20.80 -5.57 21.11
N GLN A 107 20.73 -6.05 19.86
CA GLN A 107 21.90 -6.40 19.07
C GLN A 107 22.69 -5.13 18.71
N PRO A 108 24.00 -5.02 19.07
CA PRO A 108 24.81 -3.86 18.70
C PRO A 108 25.05 -3.83 17.18
N HIS A 109 25.15 -2.63 16.63
CA HIS A 109 25.38 -2.42 15.19
C HIS A 109 24.38 -3.17 14.29
N ALA A 110 23.14 -3.30 14.76
CA ALA A 110 22.10 -4.01 14.03
C ALA A 110 21.66 -3.22 12.78
N PRO A 111 21.25 -3.92 11.71
CA PRO A 111 20.63 -3.28 10.55
C PRO A 111 19.29 -2.64 10.91
N VAL A 112 18.82 -1.75 10.03
CA VAL A 112 17.54 -1.07 10.18
C VAL A 112 16.60 -1.46 9.06
N HIS A 113 15.39 -1.88 9.41
CA HIS A 113 14.27 -2.09 8.50
C HIS A 113 13.24 -0.98 8.67
N VAL A 114 13.02 -0.19 7.63
CA VAL A 114 12.03 0.89 7.58
C VAL A 114 10.80 0.41 6.82
N PHE A 115 9.64 0.46 7.45
CA PHE A 115 8.35 0.09 6.86
C PHE A 115 7.51 1.34 6.56
N ILE A 116 6.94 1.38 5.35
CA ILE A 116 6.07 2.45 4.85
C ILE A 116 4.66 1.88 4.70
N HIS A 117 3.73 2.36 5.50
CA HIS A 117 2.36 1.85 5.50
C HIS A 117 1.55 2.24 4.26
N GLY A 118 0.51 1.45 3.97
CA GLY A 118 -0.48 1.70 2.95
C GLY A 118 -1.60 2.64 3.40
N GLY A 119 -2.84 2.32 2.94
CA GLY A 119 -4.04 3.07 3.28
C GLY A 119 -4.43 4.09 2.22
N ALA A 120 -4.20 3.79 0.93
CA ALA A 120 -4.55 4.65 -0.20
C ALA A 120 -4.07 6.11 0.00
N PHE A 121 -2.88 6.30 0.57
CA PHE A 121 -2.27 7.59 0.91
C PHE A 121 -3.05 8.43 1.94
N ASN A 122 -4.11 7.90 2.58
CA ASN A 122 -5.05 8.71 3.37
C ASN A 122 -5.48 8.11 4.73
N LEU A 123 -5.34 6.79 4.96
CA LEU A 123 -6.10 6.12 6.01
C LEU A 123 -5.23 5.65 7.20
N GLU A 124 -4.12 4.99 6.93
CA GLU A 124 -3.34 4.27 7.95
C GLU A 124 -2.33 5.18 8.68
N GLN A 125 -1.69 4.61 9.69
CA GLN A 125 -0.61 5.23 10.46
C GLN A 125 0.36 4.19 11.01
N ALA A 126 1.58 4.59 11.39
CA ALA A 126 2.65 3.73 11.89
C ALA A 126 2.20 2.80 13.02
N ALA A 127 1.37 3.31 13.94
CA ALA A 127 0.88 2.55 15.10
C ALA A 127 0.07 1.29 14.73
N HIS A 128 -0.54 1.23 13.55
CA HIS A 128 -1.30 0.07 13.08
C HIS A 128 -0.41 -1.07 12.58
N PHE A 129 0.89 -0.82 12.35
CA PHE A 129 1.82 -1.78 11.79
C PHE A 129 2.93 -2.22 12.74
N GLY A 130 2.79 -1.90 14.04
CA GLY A 130 3.69 -2.38 15.10
C GLY A 130 3.78 -3.91 15.17
N PHE A 131 2.76 -4.63 14.69
CA PHE A 131 2.74 -6.09 14.66
C PHE A 131 3.87 -6.71 13.83
N ILE A 132 4.44 -5.96 12.89
CA ILE A 132 5.58 -6.41 12.08
C ILE A 132 6.88 -6.41 12.90
N ALA A 133 6.98 -5.52 13.90
CA ALA A 133 8.23 -5.25 14.62
C ALA A 133 8.81 -6.49 15.30
N GLU A 134 7.97 -7.35 15.90
CA GLU A 134 8.45 -8.44 16.74
C GLU A 134 9.35 -9.43 15.98
N ALA A 135 8.99 -9.79 14.76
CA ALA A 135 9.76 -10.70 13.92
C ALA A 135 11.18 -10.16 13.65
N PHE A 136 11.29 -8.87 13.35
CA PHE A 136 12.56 -8.22 13.03
C PHE A 136 13.40 -7.94 14.27
N VAL A 137 12.80 -7.42 15.33
CA VAL A 137 13.52 -7.12 16.59
C VAL A 137 14.11 -8.40 17.19
N ARG A 138 13.36 -9.50 17.21
CA ARG A 138 13.85 -10.81 17.67
C ARG A 138 14.96 -11.40 16.77
N ALA A 139 14.94 -11.06 15.48
CA ALA A 139 15.99 -11.44 14.54
C ALA A 139 17.24 -10.52 14.59
N GLY A 140 17.27 -9.55 15.52
CA GLY A 140 18.40 -8.65 15.66
C GLY A 140 18.40 -7.47 14.67
N VAL A 141 17.23 -7.02 14.22
CA VAL A 141 17.05 -5.92 13.29
C VAL A 141 16.22 -4.83 13.96
N HIS A 142 16.68 -3.57 13.94
CA HIS A 142 15.82 -2.46 14.35
C HIS A 142 14.66 -2.31 13.37
N PHE A 143 13.45 -2.14 13.88
CA PHE A 143 12.27 -1.92 13.05
C PHE A 143 11.76 -0.49 13.21
N VAL A 144 11.40 0.12 12.09
CA VAL A 144 10.89 1.49 12.04
C VAL A 144 9.60 1.52 11.23
N ALA A 145 8.51 2.00 11.80
CA ALA A 145 7.29 2.31 11.06
C ALA A 145 7.17 3.83 10.88
N LEU A 146 6.99 4.28 9.63
CA LEU A 146 6.90 5.71 9.31
C LEU A 146 5.45 6.21 9.38
N ASP A 147 5.28 7.46 9.85
CA ASP A 147 4.13 8.30 9.52
C ASP A 147 4.55 9.38 8.53
N PHE A 148 3.59 9.88 7.77
CA PHE A 148 3.72 10.99 6.82
C PHE A 148 2.34 11.63 6.60
N ALA A 149 2.28 12.79 5.96
CA ALA A 149 1.03 13.50 5.68
C ALA A 149 0.05 12.63 4.88
N ARG A 150 -1.24 12.86 5.07
CA ARG A 150 -2.27 12.26 4.21
C ARG A 150 -2.43 13.10 2.95
N ALA A 151 -2.62 12.46 1.82
CA ALA A 151 -2.77 13.18 0.55
C ALA A 151 -3.88 14.23 0.58
N ARG A 152 -5.02 13.95 1.24
CA ARG A 152 -6.13 14.90 1.40
C ARG A 152 -5.74 16.17 2.18
N ASP A 153 -4.76 16.09 3.08
CA ASP A 153 -4.32 17.22 3.91
C ASP A 153 -3.32 18.12 3.17
N VAL A 154 -2.83 17.66 2.01
CA VAL A 154 -1.86 18.35 1.14
C VAL A 154 -2.38 18.53 -0.30
N GLY A 155 -3.71 18.69 -0.46
CA GLY A 155 -4.32 18.95 -1.77
C GLY A 155 -4.25 17.80 -2.77
N GLY A 156 -4.09 16.58 -2.32
CA GLY A 156 -3.98 15.38 -3.17
C GLY A 156 -2.61 15.18 -3.80
N ASP A 157 -1.60 15.96 -3.43
CA ASP A 157 -0.25 15.89 -4.01
C ASP A 157 0.60 14.79 -3.34
N VAL A 158 0.68 13.63 -3.95
CA VAL A 158 1.47 12.47 -3.49
C VAL A 158 2.99 12.79 -3.45
N ARG A 159 3.47 13.79 -4.19
CA ARG A 159 4.89 14.21 -4.18
C ARG A 159 5.31 14.75 -2.82
N VAL A 160 4.38 15.38 -2.08
CA VAL A 160 4.64 15.84 -0.70
C VAL A 160 4.90 14.65 0.21
N LEU A 161 4.08 13.59 0.11
CA LEU A 161 4.26 12.37 0.90
C LEU A 161 5.59 11.68 0.55
N LEU A 162 5.91 11.61 -0.73
CA LEU A 162 7.18 11.04 -1.21
C LEU A 162 8.39 11.82 -0.66
N ALA A 163 8.32 13.17 -0.65
CA ALA A 163 9.38 14.00 -0.11
C ALA A 163 9.58 13.74 1.40
N GLN A 164 8.49 13.63 2.16
CA GLN A 164 8.53 13.30 3.59
C GLN A 164 9.11 11.91 3.85
N VAL A 165 8.70 10.90 3.08
CA VAL A 165 9.23 9.53 3.21
C VAL A 165 10.73 9.48 2.89
N ARG A 166 11.19 10.17 1.83
CA ARG A 166 12.62 10.30 1.52
C ARG A 166 13.39 10.99 2.64
N GLN A 167 12.81 12.06 3.20
CA GLN A 167 13.38 12.77 4.35
C GLN A 167 13.47 11.87 5.58
N ALA A 168 12.45 11.04 5.85
CA ALA A 168 12.47 10.07 6.95
C ALA A 168 13.59 9.04 6.78
N VAL A 169 13.74 8.46 5.60
CA VAL A 169 14.83 7.51 5.30
C VAL A 169 16.20 8.18 5.45
N ALA A 170 16.36 9.41 4.95
CA ALA A 170 17.58 10.18 5.12
C ALA A 170 17.86 10.50 6.59
N TRP A 171 16.83 10.83 7.37
CA TRP A 171 16.94 11.07 8.81
C TRP A 171 17.38 9.82 9.56
N VAL A 172 16.74 8.65 9.27
CA VAL A 172 17.14 7.36 9.85
C VAL A 172 18.60 7.07 9.54
N ARG A 173 19.04 7.23 8.29
CA ARG A 173 20.44 7.01 7.88
C ARG A 173 21.44 7.85 8.67
N ARG A 174 21.12 9.14 8.91
CA ARG A 174 21.99 10.09 9.63
C ARG A 174 22.02 9.85 11.13
N ASN A 175 20.91 9.40 11.72
CA ASN A 175 20.75 9.29 13.16
C ASN A 175 20.96 7.84 13.69
N ALA A 176 21.10 6.86 12.82
CA ALA A 176 21.18 5.44 13.17
C ALA A 176 22.26 5.14 14.23
N ALA A 177 23.46 5.71 14.07
CA ALA A 177 24.56 5.46 15.01
C ALA A 177 24.22 5.93 16.43
N GLY A 178 23.59 7.11 16.57
CA GLY A 178 23.12 7.65 17.87
C GLY A 178 21.94 6.85 18.47
N LEU A 179 21.31 5.98 17.67
CA LEU A 179 20.23 5.07 18.07
C LEU A 179 20.73 3.62 18.30
N GLY A 180 22.03 3.38 18.19
CA GLY A 180 22.65 2.07 18.37
C GLY A 180 22.60 1.16 17.13
N ALA A 181 22.29 1.70 15.97
CA ALA A 181 22.08 0.98 14.73
C ALA A 181 23.22 1.17 13.71
N GLU A 182 23.38 0.23 12.79
CA GLU A 182 24.29 0.32 11.63
C GLU A 182 23.58 1.01 10.46
N GLY A 183 23.73 2.34 10.35
CA GLY A 183 23.07 3.13 9.31
C GLY A 183 23.46 2.75 7.88
N GLY A 184 24.64 2.14 7.68
CA GLY A 184 25.08 1.60 6.40
C GLY A 184 24.32 0.34 5.95
N ARG A 185 23.52 -0.27 6.85
CA ARG A 185 22.70 -1.46 6.59
C ARG A 185 21.20 -1.10 6.74
N LEU A 186 20.72 -0.23 5.87
CA LEU A 186 19.33 0.24 5.86
C LEU A 186 18.56 -0.43 4.72
N PHE A 187 17.39 -0.97 5.07
CA PHE A 187 16.47 -1.65 4.16
C PHE A 187 15.08 -1.04 4.29
N VAL A 188 14.31 -1.08 3.21
CA VAL A 188 12.99 -0.48 3.16
C VAL A 188 11.95 -1.51 2.74
N SER A 189 10.76 -1.44 3.29
CA SER A 189 9.61 -2.14 2.73
C SER A 189 8.38 -1.26 2.76
N GLY A 190 7.37 -1.61 1.96
CA GLY A 190 6.10 -0.93 1.97
C GLY A 190 4.98 -1.82 1.48
N HIS A 191 3.76 -1.45 1.86
CA HIS A 191 2.54 -2.16 1.48
C HIS A 191 1.55 -1.22 0.79
N SER A 192 0.88 -1.69 -0.27
CA SER A 192 -0.15 -0.92 -1.00
C SER A 192 0.41 0.42 -1.50
N SER A 193 -0.23 1.55 -1.23
CA SER A 193 0.32 2.88 -1.52
C SER A 193 1.69 3.14 -0.88
N GLY A 194 2.00 2.49 0.24
CA GLY A 194 3.34 2.50 0.84
C GLY A 194 4.38 1.74 0.01
N ALA A 195 3.98 0.71 -0.73
CA ALA A 195 4.87 0.00 -1.65
C ALA A 195 5.26 0.88 -2.85
N GLU A 196 4.35 1.73 -3.32
CA GLU A 196 4.66 2.71 -4.35
C GLU A 196 5.68 3.74 -3.85
N LEU A 197 5.52 4.24 -2.62
CA LEU A 197 6.48 5.14 -1.99
C LEU A 197 7.83 4.45 -1.76
N ALA A 198 7.84 3.19 -1.31
CA ALA A 198 9.05 2.39 -1.13
C ALA A 198 9.82 2.18 -2.45
N ALA A 199 9.10 1.86 -3.54
CA ALA A 199 9.72 1.72 -4.85
C ALA A 199 10.38 3.02 -5.33
N ARG A 200 9.78 4.18 -5.05
CA ARG A 200 10.38 5.49 -5.37
C ARG A 200 11.58 5.84 -4.48
N VAL A 201 11.57 5.38 -3.24
CA VAL A 201 12.75 5.43 -2.36
C VAL A 201 13.91 4.66 -2.98
N ALA A 202 13.66 3.47 -3.54
CA ALA A 202 14.67 2.67 -4.23
C ALA A 202 15.23 3.33 -5.52
N LEU A 203 14.49 4.26 -6.13
CA LEU A 203 14.89 5.03 -7.32
C LEU A 203 15.52 6.40 -6.98
N THR A 204 15.66 6.73 -5.69
CA THR A 204 16.15 8.05 -5.25
C THR A 204 17.64 8.18 -5.52
N ASP A 205 18.05 9.30 -6.10
CA ASP A 205 19.45 9.70 -6.19
C ASP A 205 19.90 10.30 -4.85
N TRP A 206 20.38 9.43 -3.98
CA TRP A 206 20.72 9.80 -2.60
C TRP A 206 21.89 10.78 -2.51
N GLU A 207 22.83 10.72 -3.44
CA GLU A 207 23.98 11.64 -3.46
C GLU A 207 23.54 13.06 -3.82
N ARG A 208 22.79 13.19 -4.93
CA ARG A 208 22.33 14.48 -5.42
C ARG A 208 21.28 15.10 -4.51
N ASP A 209 20.26 14.31 -4.13
CA ASP A 209 19.06 14.84 -3.49
C ASP A 209 19.22 14.99 -1.97
N HIS A 210 20.05 14.16 -1.34
CA HIS A 210 20.18 14.11 0.11
C HIS A 210 21.62 14.17 0.64
N ARG A 211 22.65 14.21 -0.22
CA ARG A 211 24.08 14.17 0.16
C ARG A 211 24.40 12.95 1.04
N LEU A 212 23.86 11.82 0.68
CA LEU A 212 24.08 10.51 1.29
C LEU A 212 24.71 9.56 0.28
N PRO A 213 25.37 8.48 0.69
CA PRO A 213 25.90 7.47 -0.24
C PRO A 213 24.84 6.95 -1.21
N ALA A 214 25.21 6.70 -2.47
CA ALA A 214 24.29 6.18 -3.50
C ALA A 214 23.56 4.91 -3.02
N ASP A 215 24.28 4.06 -2.26
CA ASP A 215 23.81 2.80 -1.69
C ASP A 215 23.16 2.94 -0.31
N THR A 216 22.60 4.11 0.00
CA THR A 216 21.92 4.39 1.28
C THR A 216 20.85 3.34 1.62
N VAL A 217 20.10 2.86 0.63
CA VAL A 217 19.14 1.76 0.77
C VAL A 217 19.73 0.52 0.10
N LYS A 218 19.99 -0.54 0.90
CA LYS A 218 20.61 -1.77 0.43
C LYS A 218 19.67 -2.71 -0.30
N GLY A 219 18.37 -2.62 0.01
CA GLY A 219 17.34 -3.42 -0.63
C GLY A 219 15.95 -2.96 -0.23
N THR A 220 14.99 -3.21 -1.11
CA THR A 220 13.60 -2.78 -0.92
C THR A 220 12.63 -3.91 -1.22
N LEU A 221 11.61 -4.08 -0.38
CA LEU A 221 10.48 -4.98 -0.61
C LEU A 221 9.21 -4.15 -0.82
N CYS A 222 8.56 -4.33 -1.96
CA CYS A 222 7.35 -3.64 -2.36
C CYS A 222 6.20 -4.64 -2.49
N CYS A 223 5.28 -4.61 -1.52
CA CYS A 223 4.13 -5.52 -1.47
C CYS A 223 2.87 -4.83 -1.95
N SER A 224 2.25 -5.36 -3.01
CA SER A 224 0.90 -4.97 -3.44
C SER A 224 0.79 -3.50 -3.88
N GLY A 225 1.78 -2.97 -4.59
CA GLY A 225 1.74 -1.61 -5.16
C GLY A 225 1.21 -1.60 -6.60
N VAL A 226 0.76 -0.41 -7.02
CA VAL A 226 0.46 -0.10 -8.43
C VAL A 226 1.54 0.86 -8.93
N TYR A 227 2.41 0.38 -9.81
CA TYR A 227 3.66 1.05 -10.15
C TYR A 227 3.60 1.88 -11.45
N ASP A 228 2.44 1.88 -12.12
CA ASP A 228 2.07 2.78 -13.21
C ASP A 228 0.93 3.69 -12.74
N MET A 229 1.22 4.98 -12.53
CA MET A 229 0.23 5.93 -12.01
C MET A 229 -0.91 6.21 -12.99
N ALA A 230 -0.79 5.79 -14.25
CA ALA A 230 -1.89 5.83 -15.21
C ALA A 230 -3.09 5.01 -14.71
N ALA A 231 -2.85 3.84 -14.09
CA ALA A 231 -3.92 3.03 -13.52
C ALA A 231 -4.74 3.80 -12.49
N LEU A 232 -4.06 4.47 -11.54
CA LEU A 232 -4.75 5.27 -10.52
C LEU A 232 -5.43 6.51 -11.12
N ARG A 233 -4.77 7.23 -12.03
CA ARG A 233 -5.34 8.43 -12.66
C ARG A 233 -6.60 8.14 -13.45
N LEU A 234 -6.65 7.02 -14.16
CA LEU A 234 -7.78 6.60 -14.98
C LEU A 234 -8.92 6.00 -14.15
N ALA A 235 -8.63 5.43 -12.99
CA ALA A 235 -9.65 4.88 -12.09
C ALA A 235 -10.43 5.97 -11.36
N ALA A 236 -11.67 5.67 -10.97
CA ALA A 236 -12.49 6.54 -10.13
C ALA A 236 -11.80 6.86 -8.80
N ALA A 237 -11.02 5.93 -8.25
CA ALA A 237 -10.23 6.11 -7.02
C ALA A 237 -9.18 7.22 -7.12
N GLY A 238 -8.75 7.58 -8.33
CA GLY A 238 -7.77 8.64 -8.57
C GLY A 238 -8.30 10.07 -8.46
N ARG A 239 -9.62 10.26 -8.39
CA ARG A 239 -10.25 11.61 -8.46
C ARG A 239 -9.85 12.55 -7.32
N GLY A 240 -9.37 12.03 -6.21
CA GLY A 240 -8.91 12.82 -5.05
C GLY A 240 -7.43 13.22 -5.10
N PHE A 241 -6.69 12.82 -6.14
CA PHE A 241 -5.26 13.05 -6.24
C PHE A 241 -4.90 14.04 -7.35
N LEU A 242 -3.84 14.79 -7.14
CA LEU A 242 -3.26 15.69 -8.15
C LEU A 242 -2.42 14.84 -9.14
N LEU A 243 -3.08 14.23 -10.12
CA LEU A 243 -2.49 13.30 -11.08
C LEU A 243 -2.70 13.78 -12.53
N GLY A 244 -2.09 14.92 -12.89
CA GLY A 244 -1.99 15.31 -14.30
C GLY A 244 -0.91 14.49 -15.04
N PRO A 245 -0.84 14.55 -16.40
CA PRO A 245 0.09 13.76 -17.19
C PRO A 245 1.56 13.89 -16.76
N ALA A 246 2.00 15.11 -16.40
CA ALA A 246 3.37 15.35 -15.93
C ALA A 246 3.66 14.68 -14.58
N VAL A 247 2.69 14.70 -13.63
CA VAL A 247 2.80 14.04 -12.32
C VAL A 247 2.74 12.53 -12.48
N GLU A 248 1.89 12.03 -13.37
CA GLU A 248 1.85 10.61 -13.74
C GLU A 248 3.22 10.14 -14.25
N GLU A 249 3.84 10.88 -15.19
CA GLU A 249 5.16 10.56 -15.74
C GLU A 249 6.23 10.54 -14.64
N GLU A 250 6.24 11.58 -13.80
CA GLU A 250 7.16 11.69 -12.66
C GLU A 250 6.99 10.56 -11.66
N LEU A 251 5.75 10.15 -11.41
CA LEU A 251 5.43 9.20 -10.35
C LEU A 251 5.32 7.74 -10.82
N SER A 252 5.30 7.41 -12.11
CA SER A 252 5.23 6.03 -12.60
C SER A 252 6.61 5.35 -12.53
N ILE A 253 6.74 4.39 -11.61
CA ILE A 253 8.00 3.66 -11.36
C ILE A 253 8.41 2.86 -12.58
N VAL A 254 7.46 2.24 -13.28
CA VAL A 254 7.72 1.43 -14.47
C VAL A 254 8.44 2.20 -15.57
N ARG A 255 8.18 3.52 -15.68
CA ARG A 255 8.83 4.41 -16.65
C ARG A 255 10.24 4.84 -16.26
N GLN A 256 10.59 4.65 -14.98
CA GLN A 256 11.87 5.04 -14.40
C GLN A 256 12.69 3.86 -13.90
N ALA A 257 12.33 2.64 -14.30
CA ALA A 257 12.93 1.38 -13.82
C ALA A 257 14.47 1.36 -13.97
N GLY A 258 15.02 2.04 -14.99
CA GLY A 258 16.46 2.17 -15.21
C GLY A 258 17.22 2.89 -14.10
N ARG A 259 16.55 3.62 -13.22
CA ARG A 259 17.18 4.34 -12.10
C ARG A 259 17.39 3.47 -10.86
N LEU A 260 16.90 2.22 -10.85
CA LEU A 260 17.04 1.33 -9.71
C LEU A 260 18.54 1.08 -9.41
N GLN A 261 18.95 1.38 -8.17
CA GLN A 261 20.33 1.27 -7.71
C GLN A 261 20.57 0.04 -6.79
N SER A 262 19.51 -0.46 -6.13
CA SER A 262 19.59 -1.55 -5.17
C SER A 262 18.62 -2.68 -5.53
N ARG A 263 18.77 -3.82 -4.86
CA ARG A 263 17.86 -4.97 -5.04
C ARG A 263 16.41 -4.56 -4.74
N LEU A 264 15.47 -4.95 -5.63
CA LEU A 264 14.04 -4.74 -5.46
C LEU A 264 13.29 -6.08 -5.45
N LEU A 265 12.58 -6.36 -4.39
CA LEU A 265 11.67 -7.49 -4.31
C LEU A 265 10.23 -6.99 -4.43
N LEU A 266 9.56 -7.38 -5.49
CA LEU A 266 8.13 -7.15 -5.69
C LEU A 266 7.34 -8.34 -5.14
N ALA A 267 6.19 -8.08 -4.53
CA ALA A 267 5.30 -9.14 -4.09
C ALA A 267 3.83 -8.73 -4.22
N HIS A 268 2.97 -9.72 -4.38
CA HIS A 268 1.51 -9.56 -4.26
C HIS A 268 0.86 -10.88 -3.86
N GLY A 269 -0.37 -10.82 -3.35
CA GLY A 269 -1.20 -12.00 -3.14
C GLY A 269 -1.84 -12.50 -4.44
N SER A 270 -1.98 -13.81 -4.60
CA SER A 270 -2.63 -14.36 -5.81
C SER A 270 -4.13 -14.05 -5.88
N ALA A 271 -4.77 -13.77 -4.73
CA ALA A 271 -6.19 -13.38 -4.63
C ALA A 271 -6.40 -11.86 -4.70
N GLU A 272 -5.40 -11.09 -5.10
CA GLU A 272 -5.56 -9.65 -5.30
C GLU A 272 -6.25 -9.29 -6.61
N THR A 273 -6.77 -8.06 -6.68
CA THR A 273 -7.43 -7.53 -7.87
C THR A 273 -6.45 -7.36 -9.05
N PRO A 274 -6.96 -7.36 -10.29
CA PRO A 274 -6.10 -7.35 -11.48
C PRO A 274 -5.08 -6.22 -11.52
N ALA A 275 -5.43 -4.97 -11.17
CA ALA A 275 -4.51 -3.84 -11.31
C ALA A 275 -3.21 -4.01 -10.50
N PHE A 276 -3.29 -4.58 -9.30
CA PHE A 276 -2.10 -4.82 -8.45
C PHE A 276 -1.22 -5.94 -9.01
N ARG A 277 -1.83 -7.04 -9.48
CA ARG A 277 -1.09 -8.15 -10.08
C ARG A 277 -0.43 -7.76 -11.41
N ILE A 278 -1.16 -7.03 -12.27
CA ILE A 278 -0.64 -6.51 -13.55
C ILE A 278 0.50 -5.53 -13.28
N GLY A 279 0.32 -4.57 -12.38
CA GLY A 279 1.34 -3.56 -12.04
C GLY A 279 2.64 -4.19 -11.55
N ALA A 280 2.56 -5.18 -10.66
CA ALA A 280 3.74 -5.90 -10.15
C ALA A 280 4.44 -6.71 -11.25
N ARG A 281 3.68 -7.43 -12.09
CA ARG A 281 4.20 -8.18 -13.24
C ARG A 281 4.90 -7.29 -14.25
N ASP A 282 4.28 -6.16 -14.61
CA ASP A 282 4.79 -5.26 -15.63
C ASP A 282 6.08 -4.56 -15.16
N LEU A 283 6.13 -4.14 -13.88
CA LEU A 283 7.37 -3.59 -13.33
C LEU A 283 8.47 -4.65 -13.25
N ALA A 284 8.17 -5.87 -12.84
CA ALA A 284 9.15 -6.95 -12.79
C ALA A 284 9.71 -7.25 -14.20
N ALA A 285 8.85 -7.31 -15.21
CA ALA A 285 9.25 -7.51 -16.60
C ALA A 285 10.15 -6.38 -17.12
N GLU A 286 9.81 -5.12 -16.81
CA GLU A 286 10.59 -3.96 -17.22
C GLU A 286 11.95 -3.92 -16.54
N LEU A 287 12.03 -4.21 -15.24
CA LEU A 287 13.29 -4.30 -14.50
C LEU A 287 14.20 -5.41 -15.06
N ALA A 288 13.62 -6.59 -15.35
CA ALA A 288 14.36 -7.69 -15.97
C ALA A 288 14.89 -7.31 -17.36
N ARG A 289 14.06 -6.64 -18.22
CA ARG A 289 14.47 -6.15 -19.53
C ARG A 289 15.66 -5.17 -19.45
N GLN A 290 15.74 -4.41 -18.35
CA GLN A 290 16.83 -3.47 -18.10
C GLN A 290 18.00 -4.08 -17.29
N GLY A 291 18.00 -5.39 -17.03
CA GLY A 291 19.06 -6.07 -16.31
C GLY A 291 19.21 -5.62 -14.86
N ARG A 292 18.11 -5.17 -14.21
CA ARG A 292 18.12 -4.73 -12.81
C ARG A 292 17.95 -5.91 -11.86
N ASP A 293 18.56 -5.83 -10.67
CA ASP A 293 18.42 -6.85 -9.63
C ASP A 293 17.02 -6.75 -8.99
N ALA A 294 16.07 -7.49 -9.57
CA ALA A 294 14.70 -7.52 -9.10
C ALA A 294 14.10 -8.93 -9.20
N ALA A 295 13.17 -9.22 -8.30
CA ALA A 295 12.42 -10.46 -8.30
C ALA A 295 10.94 -10.21 -7.96
N LEU A 296 10.05 -11.10 -8.44
CA LEU A 296 8.63 -11.09 -8.10
C LEU A 296 8.28 -12.35 -7.29
N ARG A 297 7.54 -12.18 -6.20
CA ARG A 297 6.97 -13.26 -5.39
C ARG A 297 5.45 -13.17 -5.40
N VAL A 298 4.80 -14.29 -5.66
CA VAL A 298 3.35 -14.44 -5.54
C VAL A 298 3.06 -15.19 -4.25
N ALA A 299 2.30 -14.57 -3.35
CA ALA A 299 1.84 -15.19 -2.12
C ALA A 299 0.49 -15.87 -2.39
N GLU A 300 0.53 -17.21 -2.54
CA GLU A 300 -0.65 -17.99 -2.95
C GLU A 300 -1.75 -17.97 -1.88
N GLY A 301 -2.98 -17.68 -2.32
CA GLY A 301 -4.18 -17.66 -1.49
C GLY A 301 -4.40 -16.38 -0.68
N TYR A 302 -3.45 -15.45 -0.65
CA TYR A 302 -3.58 -14.22 0.12
C TYR A 302 -4.25 -13.11 -0.70
N ASN A 303 -5.17 -12.37 -0.06
CA ASN A 303 -5.72 -11.12 -0.58
C ASN A 303 -4.83 -9.92 -0.19
N HIS A 304 -5.23 -8.72 -0.65
CA HIS A 304 -4.49 -7.46 -0.45
C HIS A 304 -4.19 -7.12 1.01
N PHE A 305 -5.10 -7.44 1.94
CA PHE A 305 -4.94 -7.11 3.36
C PHE A 305 -4.20 -8.19 4.14
N GLU A 306 -4.34 -9.45 3.75
CA GLU A 306 -3.71 -10.58 4.43
C GLU A 306 -2.22 -10.71 4.10
N VAL A 307 -1.83 -10.38 2.87
CA VAL A 307 -0.45 -10.62 2.39
C VAL A 307 0.58 -9.90 3.24
N VAL A 308 0.32 -8.67 3.72
CA VAL A 308 1.25 -7.91 4.56
C VAL A 308 1.48 -8.57 5.94
N GLU A 309 0.53 -9.36 6.45
CA GLU A 309 0.70 -10.07 7.71
C GLU A 309 1.82 -11.12 7.64
N THR A 310 2.10 -11.64 6.44
CA THR A 310 3.21 -12.58 6.23
C THR A 310 4.58 -11.95 6.50
N LEU A 311 4.68 -10.61 6.51
CA LEU A 311 5.90 -9.88 6.87
C LEU A 311 6.22 -9.98 8.38
N ALA A 312 5.19 -10.15 9.23
CA ALA A 312 5.34 -10.33 10.66
C ALA A 312 5.75 -11.76 11.07
N ASN A 313 5.82 -12.70 10.12
CA ASN A 313 6.21 -14.07 10.36
C ASN A 313 7.57 -14.36 9.68
N PRO A 314 8.62 -14.73 10.44
CA PRO A 314 9.96 -15.03 9.86
C PRO A 314 9.94 -16.19 8.86
N TYR A 315 8.94 -17.06 8.90
CA TYR A 315 8.72 -18.15 7.95
C TYR A 315 7.66 -17.81 6.88
N GLY A 316 7.00 -16.69 7.00
CA GLY A 316 6.03 -16.17 6.02
C GLY A 316 6.71 -15.76 4.71
N VAL A 317 5.91 -15.67 3.64
CA VAL A 317 6.43 -15.37 2.30
C VAL A 317 7.26 -14.08 2.31
N LEU A 318 6.74 -12.99 2.89
CA LEU A 318 7.43 -11.70 2.91
C LEU A 318 8.47 -11.61 4.02
N GLY A 319 8.19 -12.14 5.20
CA GLY A 319 9.10 -12.08 6.36
C GLY A 319 10.39 -12.83 6.09
N ARG A 320 10.32 -14.03 5.55
CA ARG A 320 11.49 -14.83 5.15
C ARG A 320 12.33 -14.11 4.11
N GLU A 321 11.72 -13.61 3.04
CA GLU A 321 12.43 -12.90 1.96
C GLU A 321 13.09 -11.61 2.48
N MET A 322 12.41 -10.87 3.34
CA MET A 322 12.95 -9.62 3.89
C MET A 322 14.08 -9.89 4.88
N LEU A 323 13.94 -10.88 5.76
CA LEU A 323 15.00 -11.27 6.69
C LEU A 323 16.23 -11.83 5.94
N HIS A 324 16.01 -12.63 4.90
CA HIS A 324 17.11 -13.10 4.03
C HIS A 324 17.82 -11.91 3.35
N MET A 325 17.08 -10.93 2.85
CA MET A 325 17.67 -9.72 2.24
C MET A 325 18.50 -8.91 3.24
N ILE A 326 18.05 -8.80 4.51
CA ILE A 326 18.71 -8.00 5.55
C ILE A 326 19.93 -8.72 6.14
N LEU A 327 19.80 -10.02 6.42
CA LEU A 327 20.80 -10.78 7.17
C LEU A 327 21.76 -11.56 6.28
N GLY A 328 21.38 -11.77 5.00
CA GLY A 328 22.21 -12.55 4.05
C GLY A 328 22.19 -14.05 4.34
N ALA A 329 21.19 -14.54 5.07
CA ALA A 329 21.09 -15.92 5.54
C ALA A 329 20.11 -16.76 4.71
#